data_d3e79ee454a38db851ac5b758c193730
#
_entry.id   d3e79ee454a38db851ac5b758c193730
#
_cell.length_a   1.000
_cell.length_b   1.000
_cell.length_c   1.000
_cell.angle_alpha   90.00
_cell.angle_beta   90.00
_cell.angle_gamma   90.00
#
_symmetry.space_group_name_H-M   'P 1'
#
loop_
_entity.id
_entity.type
_entity.pdbx_description
1 polymer ?
#
loop_
_entity_poly.entity_id
_entity_poly.type
_entity_poly.pdbx_seq_one_letter_code
_entity_poly.pdbx_strand_id
1 'polypeptide(L)' 'MNTKLEKYKQNLSIIDNKEIQSYSTIVAKIDHIKKEINQLGWWSVTTQKHINYVVNEYNYKLIK' A
#
# COMPACT_ATOMS: atom_id res chain seq x y z
N MET A 1 3.91 -14.51 1.73
CA MET A 1 3.54 -14.49 0.31
C MET A 1 3.23 -13.07 -0.14
N ASN A 2 3.69 -12.71 -1.32
CA ASN A 2 3.42 -11.37 -1.87
C ASN A 2 2.12 -11.38 -2.65
N THR A 3 1.33 -10.34 -2.45
CA THR A 3 0.08 -10.17 -3.17
C THR A 3 0.27 -9.05 -4.20
N LYS A 4 -0.09 -9.32 -5.43
CA LYS A 4 -0.07 -8.31 -6.49
C LYS A 4 -1.51 -7.90 -6.78
N LEU A 5 -1.73 -6.61 -6.86
CA LEU A 5 -3.04 -6.07 -7.11
C LEU A 5 -3.26 -5.91 -8.61
N GLU A 6 -4.49 -6.15 -9.06
CA GLU A 6 -4.80 -6.18 -10.48
C GLU A 6 -4.40 -4.90 -11.22
N LYS A 7 -4.72 -3.75 -10.64
CA LYS A 7 -4.56 -2.49 -11.34
C LYS A 7 -3.11 -2.06 -11.52
N TYR A 8 -2.26 -2.34 -10.54
CA TYR A 8 -0.86 -1.87 -10.54
C TYR A 8 0.12 -3.02 -10.36
N LYS A 9 -0.20 -4.18 -10.89
CA LYS A 9 0.53 -5.42 -10.59
C LYS A 9 2.02 -5.40 -10.91
N GLN A 10 2.48 -4.51 -11.79
CA GLN A 10 3.89 -4.44 -12.14
C GLN A 10 4.71 -3.63 -11.14
N ASN A 11 4.10 -2.61 -10.56
CA ASN A 11 4.82 -1.65 -9.73
C ASN A 11 4.33 -1.58 -8.29
N LEU A 12 3.29 -2.33 -7.98
CA LEU A 12 2.68 -2.31 -6.65
C LEU A 12 2.59 -3.73 -6.13
N SER A 13 3.12 -3.95 -4.94
CA SER A 13 3.11 -5.26 -4.29
C SER A 13 2.76 -5.11 -2.82
N ILE A 14 2.16 -6.16 -2.28
CA ILE A 14 1.93 -6.26 -0.83
C ILE A 14 2.87 -7.36 -0.35
N ILE A 15 3.76 -7.02 0.59
CA ILE A 15 4.77 -7.93 1.10
C ILE A 15 4.31 -8.48 2.43
N ASP A 16 4.24 -9.81 2.53
CA ASP A 16 3.84 -10.53 3.75
C ASP A 16 2.50 -10.04 4.31
N ASN A 17 1.68 -9.45 3.47
CA ASN A 17 0.38 -8.89 3.85
C ASN A 17 0.49 -7.78 4.90
N LYS A 18 1.65 -7.15 5.01
CA LYS A 18 1.93 -6.14 6.03
C LYS A 18 2.48 -4.83 5.48
N GLU A 19 3.14 -4.89 4.33
CA GLU A 19 3.84 -3.72 3.79
C GLU A 19 3.44 -3.48 2.36
N ILE A 20 3.33 -2.20 2.00
CA ILE A 20 3.01 -1.81 0.63
C ILE A 20 4.31 -1.34 -0.01
N GLN A 21 4.68 -2.00 -1.11
CA GLN A 21 5.85 -1.63 -1.89
C GLN A 21 5.42 -1.01 -3.20
N SER A 22 5.91 0.19 -3.47
CA SER A 22 5.72 0.87 -4.75
C SER A 22 7.07 0.92 -5.46
N TYR A 23 7.15 0.32 -6.64
CA TYR A 23 8.42 0.08 -7.33
C TYR A 23 9.31 -0.77 -6.42
N SER A 24 10.41 -0.24 -5.92
CA SER A 24 11.30 -0.99 -5.02
C SER A 24 11.35 -0.38 -3.61
N THR A 25 10.39 0.48 -3.28
CA THR A 25 10.38 1.21 -2.02
C THR A 25 9.17 0.82 -1.17
N ILE A 26 9.41 0.56 0.11
CA ILE A 26 8.30 0.35 1.05
C ILE A 26 7.74 1.73 1.41
N VAL A 27 6.48 1.95 1.06
CA VAL A 27 5.85 3.27 1.18
C VAL A 27 4.79 3.34 2.25
N ALA A 28 4.31 2.20 2.74
CA ALA A 28 3.31 2.18 3.79
C ALA A 28 3.32 0.83 4.50
N LYS A 29 2.74 0.80 5.69
CA LYS A 29 2.58 -0.43 6.45
C LYS A 29 1.11 -0.64 6.79
N ILE A 30 0.69 -1.89 6.80
CA ILE A 30 -0.69 -2.27 7.02
C ILE A 30 -0.87 -2.79 8.44
N ASP A 31 -1.81 -2.19 9.17
CA ASP A 31 -2.16 -2.65 10.51
C ASP A 31 -3.54 -3.32 10.43
N HIS A 32 -3.54 -4.64 10.44
CA HIS A 32 -4.78 -5.40 10.32
C HIS A 32 -5.62 -5.39 11.59
N ILE A 33 -4.99 -5.13 12.72
CA ILE A 33 -5.71 -5.08 14.00
C ILE A 33 -6.55 -3.81 14.08
N LYS A 34 -5.95 -2.69 13.72
CA LYS A 34 -6.65 -1.40 13.72
C LYS A 34 -7.35 -1.11 12.39
N LYS A 35 -7.08 -1.94 11.38
CA LYS A 35 -7.58 -1.74 10.02
C LYS A 35 -7.18 -0.39 9.47
N GLU A 36 -5.89 -0.12 9.59
CA GLU A 36 -5.29 1.14 9.14
C GLU A 36 -4.11 0.86 8.23
N ILE A 37 -3.84 1.79 7.34
CA ILE A 37 -2.66 1.75 6.50
C ILE A 37 -1.86 3.01 6.81
N ASN A 38 -0.65 2.81 7.34
CA ASN A 38 0.21 3.91 7.79
C ASN A 38 1.17 4.29 6.68
N GLN A 39 0.96 5.46 6.07
CA GLN A 39 1.83 5.96 5.02
C GLN A 39 3.12 6.49 5.64
N LEU A 40 4.26 6.07 5.07
CA LEU A 40 5.57 6.41 5.63
C LEU A 40 6.10 7.75 5.17
N GLY A 41 5.54 8.32 4.11
CA GLY A 41 5.97 9.60 3.59
C GLY A 41 5.23 9.94 2.32
N TRP A 42 5.76 10.89 1.56
CA TRP A 42 5.19 11.24 0.27
C TRP A 42 6.30 11.20 -0.78
N TRP A 43 6.06 10.56 -1.90
CA TRP A 43 7.06 10.40 -2.96
C TRP A 43 6.61 11.06 -4.26
N SER A 44 5.45 10.65 -4.77
CA SER A 44 4.96 11.17 -6.04
C SER A 44 3.45 10.93 -6.13
N VAL A 45 2.83 11.56 -7.11
CA VAL A 45 1.40 11.35 -7.38
C VAL A 45 1.13 9.88 -7.69
N THR A 46 2.01 9.24 -8.46
CA THR A 46 1.83 7.84 -8.83
C THR A 46 1.88 6.94 -7.60
N THR A 47 2.86 7.15 -6.73
CA THR A 47 2.96 6.37 -5.49
C THR A 47 1.75 6.60 -4.60
N GLN A 48 1.27 7.83 -4.51
CA GLN A 48 0.08 8.12 -3.73
C GLN A 48 -1.14 7.40 -4.28
N LYS A 49 -1.26 7.28 -5.60
CA LYS A 49 -2.33 6.50 -6.22
C LYS A 49 -2.24 5.03 -5.85
N HIS A 50 -1.03 4.47 -5.77
CA HIS A 50 -0.82 3.09 -5.35
C HIS A 50 -1.34 2.89 -3.92
N ILE A 51 -0.98 3.79 -3.01
CA ILE A 51 -1.40 3.70 -1.62
C ILE A 51 -2.93 3.83 -1.53
N ASN A 52 -3.51 4.80 -2.22
CA ASN A 52 -4.95 5.02 -2.21
C ASN A 52 -5.70 3.80 -2.75
N TYR A 53 -5.15 3.17 -3.77
CA TYR A 53 -5.75 1.97 -4.33
C TYR A 53 -5.80 0.85 -3.29
N VAL A 54 -4.70 0.63 -2.57
CA VAL A 54 -4.66 -0.40 -1.53
C VAL A 54 -5.64 -0.07 -0.40
N VAL A 55 -5.70 1.19 0.01
CA VAL A 55 -6.64 1.64 1.04
C VAL A 55 -8.08 1.28 0.63
N ASN A 56 -8.43 1.54 -0.62
CA ASN A 56 -9.76 1.23 -1.12
C ASN A 56 -10.02 -0.28 -1.21
N GLU A 57 -9.03 -1.04 -1.66
CA GLU A 57 -9.18 -2.49 -1.80
C GLU A 57 -9.32 -3.18 -0.44
N TYR A 58 -8.61 -2.71 0.55
CA TYR A 58 -8.69 -3.26 1.90
C TYR A 58 -9.84 -2.66 2.70
N ASN A 59 -10.37 -1.52 2.26
CA ASN A 59 -11.39 -0.76 2.97
C ASN A 59 -10.90 -0.38 4.36
N TYR A 60 -9.62 -0.02 4.44
CA TYR A 60 -8.99 0.42 5.68
C TYR A 60 -8.88 1.95 5.69
N LYS A 61 -8.48 2.50 6.85
CA LYS A 61 -8.27 3.93 7.00
C LYS A 61 -6.83 4.29 6.66
N LEU A 62 -6.63 5.36 5.91
CA LEU A 62 -5.29 5.84 5.60
C LEU A 62 -4.83 6.81 6.69
N ILE A 63 -3.66 6.51 7.26
CA ILE A 63 -3.02 7.34 8.27
C ILE A 63 -1.75 7.92 7.64
N LYS A 64 -1.66 9.19 7.54
CA LYS A 64 -0.50 9.87 6.96
C LYS A 64 0.48 10.35 8.01
#